data_008bf01bee1693fccefe8083da9e8159
#
_entry.id   008bf01bee1693fccefe8083da9e8159
#
_cell.length_a   1.000
_cell.length_b   1.000
_cell.length_c   1.000
_cell.angle_alpha   90.00
_cell.angle_beta   90.00
_cell.angle_gamma   90.00
#
_symmetry.space_group_name_H-M   'P 1'
#
loop_
_entity.id
_entity.type
_entity.pdbx_description
1 polymer ?
#
loop_
_entity_poly.entity_id
_entity_poly.type
_entity_poly.pdbx_seq_one_letter_code
_entity_poly.pdbx_strand_id
1 'polypeptide(L)'
;MPLRAVIKAGGSKGVSRDAVADLVAEVARNDEIVLVHGASAETDRIAAALGVPQEQITSPSGHVSRRTDRRTLEVFAMAALGVENFLYVEKLQQRGVDAVGLSGLSGRLLVGKKKDVRSVRDGKTVILRDDYTGTVEVVNLPLLTQLIAPGRVPVIAPLALSTENEALNVDGD
;
A
#
# COMPACT_ATOMS: atom_id res chain seq x y z
N MET A 1 27.04 12.55 1.18
CA MET A 1 25.64 12.76 0.71
C MET A 1 24.77 11.75 1.44
N PRO A 2 23.64 12.15 1.99
CA PRO A 2 22.70 11.20 2.56
C PRO A 2 22.23 10.19 1.50
N LEU A 3 22.06 8.95 1.90
CA LEU A 3 21.48 7.92 1.05
C LEU A 3 19.97 8.21 0.89
N ARG A 4 19.43 7.96 -0.30
CA ARG A 4 17.98 7.93 -0.52
C ARG A 4 17.54 6.48 -0.63
N ALA A 5 16.64 6.05 0.23
CA ALA A 5 16.18 4.67 0.23
C ALA A 5 14.68 4.55 0.44
N VAL A 6 14.12 3.49 -0.15
CA VAL A 6 12.74 3.06 0.11
C VAL A 6 12.82 1.78 0.93
N ILE A 7 12.18 1.79 2.10
CA ILE A 7 11.99 0.60 2.93
C ILE A 7 10.59 0.08 2.69
N LYS A 8 10.48 -1.19 2.31
CA LYS A 8 9.18 -1.85 2.17
C LYS A 8 8.92 -2.80 3.33
N ALA A 9 7.82 -2.60 4.03
CA ALA A 9 7.32 -3.49 5.06
C ALA A 9 6.14 -4.32 4.54
N GLY A 10 6.25 -5.64 4.56
CA GLY A 10 5.17 -6.53 4.14
C GLY A 10 3.91 -6.38 5.03
N GLY A 11 2.73 -6.66 4.45
CA GLY A 11 1.46 -6.60 5.18
C GLY A 11 0.98 -7.95 5.72
N SER A 12 1.79 -9.01 5.66
CA SER A 12 1.44 -10.35 6.13
C SER A 12 1.61 -10.51 7.64
N LYS A 13 1.01 -11.57 8.21
CA LYS A 13 1.22 -11.94 9.61
C LYS A 13 2.70 -12.19 9.88
N GLY A 14 3.18 -11.74 11.05
CA GLY A 14 4.57 -11.95 11.49
C GLY A 14 5.51 -10.79 11.20
N VAL A 15 5.12 -9.78 10.44
CA VAL A 15 5.90 -8.55 10.31
C VAL A 15 5.74 -7.71 11.58
N SER A 16 6.84 -7.50 12.31
CA SER A 16 6.86 -6.66 13.52
C SER A 16 6.92 -5.18 13.14
N ARG A 17 5.85 -4.45 13.43
CA ARG A 17 5.82 -2.98 13.22
C ARG A 17 6.89 -2.27 14.06
N ASP A 18 7.15 -2.76 15.27
CA ASP A 18 8.19 -2.18 16.14
C ASP A 18 9.58 -2.36 15.54
N ALA A 19 9.92 -3.55 15.06
CA ALA A 19 11.21 -3.79 14.42
C ALA A 19 11.40 -2.94 13.15
N VAL A 20 10.34 -2.77 12.35
CA VAL A 20 10.38 -1.86 11.18
C VAL A 20 10.57 -0.41 11.61
N ALA A 21 9.83 0.03 12.63
CA ALA A 21 9.95 1.40 13.12
C ALA A 21 11.33 1.68 13.75
N ASP A 22 11.92 0.71 14.45
CA ASP A 22 13.30 0.80 14.98
C ASP A 22 14.32 0.96 13.85
N LEU A 23 14.21 0.12 12.80
CA LEU A 23 15.08 0.20 11.63
C LEU A 23 14.95 1.55 10.91
N VAL A 24 13.71 2.00 10.65
CA VAL A 24 13.45 3.29 9.98
C VAL A 24 14.00 4.44 10.81
N ALA A 25 13.80 4.43 12.13
CA ALA A 25 14.28 5.48 13.03
C ALA A 25 15.81 5.54 13.07
N GLU A 26 16.48 4.41 13.00
CA GLU A 26 17.95 4.34 12.95
C GLU A 26 18.49 4.93 11.65
N VAL A 27 17.95 4.49 10.52
CA VAL A 27 18.42 4.91 9.18
C VAL A 27 18.08 6.37 8.91
N ALA A 28 16.90 6.84 9.30
CA ALA A 28 16.43 8.21 9.08
C ALA A 28 17.26 9.29 9.81
N ARG A 29 18.15 8.90 10.73
CA ARG A 29 19.07 9.85 11.40
C ARG A 29 20.05 10.52 10.44
N ASN A 30 20.43 9.81 9.38
CA ASN A 30 21.47 10.26 8.46
C ASN A 30 21.03 10.24 6.99
N ASP A 31 19.90 9.61 6.70
CA ASP A 31 19.47 9.30 5.34
C ASP A 31 18.02 9.73 5.06
N GLU A 32 17.71 9.94 3.79
CA GLU A 32 16.37 10.27 3.31
C GLU A 32 15.59 8.98 3.04
N ILE A 33 14.55 8.72 3.84
CA ILE A 33 13.81 7.46 3.81
C ILE A 33 12.34 7.67 3.42
N VAL A 34 11.82 6.75 2.62
CA VAL A 34 10.39 6.54 2.39
C VAL A 34 10.03 5.15 2.91
N LEU A 35 9.01 5.05 3.74
CA LEU A 35 8.45 3.77 4.16
C LEU A 35 7.21 3.46 3.33
N VAL A 36 7.20 2.30 2.66
CA VAL A 36 6.02 1.74 2.01
C VAL A 36 5.60 0.49 2.78
N HIS A 37 4.31 0.35 3.11
CA HIS A 37 3.84 -0.80 3.87
C HIS A 37 2.70 -1.54 3.17
N GLY A 38 2.55 -2.83 3.44
CA GLY A 38 1.38 -3.62 3.07
C GLY A 38 0.33 -3.64 4.20
N ALA A 39 -0.84 -4.25 3.94
CA ALA A 39 -1.93 -4.37 4.90
C ALA A 39 -2.74 -5.68 4.78
N SER A 40 -2.18 -6.74 4.19
CA SER A 40 -2.95 -7.94 3.85
C SER A 40 -3.56 -8.63 5.08
N ALA A 41 -2.79 -8.82 6.15
CA ALA A 41 -3.29 -9.46 7.37
C ALA A 41 -4.38 -8.62 8.06
N GLU A 42 -4.21 -7.31 8.08
CA GLU A 42 -5.19 -6.41 8.68
C GLU A 42 -6.46 -6.30 7.84
N THR A 43 -6.31 -6.37 6.50
CA THR A 43 -7.45 -6.47 5.57
C THR A 43 -8.29 -7.72 5.86
N ASP A 44 -7.64 -8.88 6.05
CA ASP A 44 -8.35 -10.12 6.38
C ASP A 44 -9.10 -10.01 7.72
N ARG A 45 -8.47 -9.41 8.72
CA ARG A 45 -9.08 -9.20 10.04
C ARG A 45 -10.31 -8.28 9.97
N ILE A 46 -10.21 -7.16 9.28
CA ILE A 46 -11.31 -6.20 9.14
C ILE A 46 -12.42 -6.78 8.26
N ALA A 47 -12.08 -7.44 7.15
CA ALA A 47 -13.04 -8.10 6.29
C ALA A 47 -13.87 -9.13 7.07
N ALA A 48 -13.22 -9.96 7.89
CA ALA A 48 -13.90 -10.93 8.74
C ALA A 48 -14.83 -10.26 9.75
N ALA A 49 -14.38 -9.18 10.40
CA ALA A 49 -15.19 -8.44 11.38
C ALA A 49 -16.41 -7.75 10.74
N LEU A 50 -16.31 -7.33 9.48
CA LEU A 50 -17.40 -6.69 8.73
C LEU A 50 -18.28 -7.70 7.96
N GLY A 51 -17.95 -9.00 8.00
CA GLY A 51 -18.67 -10.02 7.23
C GLY A 51 -18.52 -9.85 5.71
N VAL A 52 -17.39 -9.28 5.24
CA VAL A 52 -17.10 -9.09 3.81
C VAL A 52 -16.29 -10.28 3.29
N PRO A 53 -16.86 -11.13 2.42
CA PRO A 53 -16.15 -12.27 1.87
C PRO A 53 -14.93 -11.84 1.06
N GLN A 54 -13.82 -12.55 1.22
CA GLN A 54 -12.60 -12.32 0.44
C GLN A 54 -12.48 -13.40 -0.64
N GLU A 55 -12.76 -13.03 -1.88
CA GLU A 55 -12.64 -13.93 -3.03
C GLU A 55 -11.17 -14.08 -3.44
N GLN A 56 -10.72 -15.33 -3.60
CA GLN A 56 -9.42 -15.63 -4.22
C GLN A 56 -9.64 -15.94 -5.69
N ILE A 57 -8.74 -15.43 -6.54
CA ILE A 57 -8.75 -15.67 -7.97
C ILE A 57 -7.43 -16.29 -8.40
N THR A 58 -7.51 -17.21 -9.35
CA THR A 58 -6.33 -17.84 -9.98
C THR A 58 -6.16 -17.27 -11.38
N SER A 59 -5.02 -16.67 -11.63
CA SER A 59 -4.66 -16.18 -12.97
C SER A 59 -4.38 -17.34 -13.95
N PRO A 60 -4.38 -17.11 -15.26
CA PRO A 60 -4.00 -18.14 -16.24
C PRO A 60 -2.58 -18.71 -16.03
N SER A 61 -1.68 -17.96 -15.38
CA SER A 61 -0.33 -18.43 -15.02
C SER A 61 -0.29 -19.24 -13.71
N GLY A 62 -1.44 -19.48 -13.05
CA GLY A 62 -1.52 -20.20 -11.78
C GLY A 62 -1.27 -19.36 -10.54
N HIS A 63 -0.99 -18.06 -10.67
CA HIS A 63 -0.83 -17.19 -9.52
C HIS A 63 -2.17 -16.92 -8.82
N VAL A 64 -2.20 -17.12 -7.51
CA VAL A 64 -3.38 -16.87 -6.67
C VAL A 64 -3.26 -15.50 -6.03
N SER A 65 -4.30 -14.69 -6.17
CA SER A 65 -4.38 -13.36 -5.57
C SER A 65 -5.80 -13.07 -5.06
N ARG A 66 -5.91 -12.08 -4.19
CA ARG A 66 -7.22 -11.58 -3.75
C ARG A 66 -7.85 -10.77 -4.87
N ARG A 67 -9.11 -11.09 -5.21
CA ARG A 67 -9.92 -10.21 -6.04
C ARG A 67 -10.18 -8.91 -5.30
N THR A 68 -9.94 -7.80 -5.96
CA THR A 68 -10.15 -6.47 -5.38
C THR A 68 -11.34 -5.80 -6.05
N ASP A 69 -12.56 -6.25 -5.76
CA ASP A 69 -13.76 -5.51 -6.13
C ASP A 69 -13.89 -4.22 -5.29
N ARG A 70 -14.89 -3.39 -5.56
CA ARG A 70 -15.08 -2.11 -4.89
C ARG A 70 -15.18 -2.26 -3.38
N ARG A 71 -15.93 -3.24 -2.89
CA ARG A 71 -16.11 -3.47 -1.45
C ARG A 71 -14.82 -3.95 -0.79
N THR A 72 -14.09 -4.84 -1.46
CA THR A 72 -12.77 -5.30 -0.99
C THR A 72 -11.76 -4.17 -0.98
N LEU A 73 -11.77 -3.28 -1.99
CA LEU A 73 -10.92 -2.08 -2.02
C LEU A 73 -11.20 -1.14 -0.84
N GLU A 74 -12.47 -0.93 -0.48
CA GLU A 74 -12.85 -0.11 0.68
C GLU A 74 -12.33 -0.72 2.00
N VAL A 75 -12.48 -2.02 2.17
CA VAL A 75 -11.92 -2.74 3.35
C VAL A 75 -10.40 -2.65 3.37
N PHE A 76 -9.75 -2.81 2.21
CA PHE A 76 -8.30 -2.64 2.11
C PHE A 76 -7.87 -1.22 2.48
N ALA A 77 -8.59 -0.19 2.02
CA ALA A 77 -8.30 1.20 2.38
C ALA A 77 -8.47 1.45 3.89
N MET A 78 -9.51 0.90 4.52
CA MET A 78 -9.69 0.97 5.98
C MET A 78 -8.51 0.33 6.72
N ALA A 79 -8.05 -0.85 6.29
CA ALA A 79 -6.91 -1.54 6.87
C ALA A 79 -5.61 -0.78 6.65
N ALA A 80 -5.36 -0.37 5.40
CA ALA A 80 -4.09 0.24 5.02
C ALA A 80 -3.92 1.65 5.59
N LEU A 81 -4.96 2.48 5.54
CA LEU A 81 -4.89 3.87 6.01
C LEU A 81 -5.30 4.01 7.47
N GLY A 82 -6.43 3.39 7.85
CA GLY A 82 -7.00 3.56 9.18
C GLY A 82 -6.27 2.78 10.27
N VAL A 83 -5.54 1.73 9.93
CA VAL A 83 -4.82 0.90 10.91
C VAL A 83 -3.32 0.89 10.65
N GLU A 84 -2.86 0.32 9.54
CA GLU A 84 -1.42 0.12 9.33
C GLU A 84 -0.65 1.44 9.23
N ASN A 85 -1.11 2.36 8.39
CA ASN A 85 -0.47 3.66 8.23
C ASN A 85 -0.47 4.46 9.54
N PHE A 86 -1.63 4.51 10.20
CA PHE A 86 -1.79 5.14 11.51
C PHE A 86 -0.79 4.59 12.53
N LEU A 87 -0.69 3.27 12.68
CA LEU A 87 0.20 2.63 13.65
C LEU A 87 1.68 2.83 13.30
N TYR A 88 2.08 2.80 12.03
CA TYR A 88 3.46 3.11 11.64
C TYR A 88 3.82 4.56 11.95
N VAL A 89 2.94 5.51 11.65
CA VAL A 89 3.17 6.92 11.96
C VAL A 89 3.32 7.12 13.48
N GLU A 90 2.40 6.57 14.27
CA GLU A 90 2.47 6.65 15.74
C GLU A 90 3.79 6.08 16.27
N LYS A 91 4.19 4.88 15.84
CA LYS A 91 5.43 4.23 16.28
C LYS A 91 6.69 4.99 15.88
N LEU A 92 6.71 5.61 14.72
CA LEU A 92 7.81 6.45 14.26
C LEU A 92 7.88 7.76 15.05
N GLN A 93 6.75 8.42 15.31
CA GLN A 93 6.68 9.60 16.17
C GLN A 93 7.18 9.31 17.61
N GLN A 94 6.83 8.15 18.18
CA GLN A 94 7.34 7.71 19.48
C GLN A 94 8.87 7.55 19.51
N ARG A 95 9.51 7.37 18.35
CA ARG A 95 10.96 7.27 18.15
C ARG A 95 11.62 8.59 17.74
N GLY A 96 10.87 9.68 17.75
CA GLY A 96 11.36 11.02 17.38
C GLY A 96 11.51 11.25 15.87
N VAL A 97 10.89 10.39 15.05
CA VAL A 97 10.89 10.55 13.59
C VAL A 97 9.69 11.40 13.18
N ASP A 98 9.90 12.49 12.44
CA ASP A 98 8.82 13.32 11.85
C ASP A 98 8.18 12.56 10.66
N ALA A 99 7.29 11.61 10.98
CA ALA A 99 6.62 10.75 10.02
C ALA A 99 5.32 11.36 9.50
N VAL A 100 5.09 11.27 8.19
CA VAL A 100 3.87 11.75 7.52
C VAL A 100 3.16 10.60 6.83
N GLY A 101 1.98 10.23 7.33
CA GLY A 101 1.14 9.18 6.75
C GLY A 101 0.42 9.65 5.48
N LEU A 102 0.52 8.87 4.42
CA LEU A 102 -0.02 9.17 3.09
C LEU A 102 -0.55 7.90 2.42
N SER A 103 -1.35 8.11 1.38
CA SER A 103 -1.56 7.12 0.33
C SER A 103 -1.11 7.66 -1.02
N GLY A 104 -1.05 6.82 -2.03
CA GLY A 104 -0.81 7.30 -3.39
C GLY A 104 -1.87 8.25 -3.93
N LEU A 105 -3.09 8.26 -3.32
CA LEU A 105 -4.14 9.23 -3.67
C LEU A 105 -3.81 10.64 -3.16
N SER A 106 -3.06 10.75 -2.05
CA SER A 106 -2.73 12.03 -1.43
C SER A 106 -1.93 12.92 -2.38
N GLY A 107 -2.53 14.01 -2.84
CA GLY A 107 -1.89 14.91 -3.82
C GLY A 107 -1.49 14.22 -5.13
N ARG A 108 -2.19 13.17 -5.53
CA ARG A 108 -1.85 12.33 -6.69
C ARG A 108 -0.40 11.82 -6.63
N LEU A 109 0.02 11.37 -5.43
CA LEU A 109 1.39 10.92 -5.20
C LEU A 109 1.75 9.75 -6.11
N LEU A 110 0.82 8.78 -6.26
CA LEU A 110 0.96 7.64 -7.18
C LEU A 110 -0.21 7.66 -8.16
N VAL A 111 0.11 7.75 -9.45
CA VAL A 111 -0.87 7.58 -10.52
C VAL A 111 -0.59 6.26 -11.22
N GLY A 112 -1.65 5.50 -11.46
CA GLY A 112 -1.53 4.16 -12.00
C GLY A 112 -2.58 3.84 -13.06
N LYS A 113 -2.46 2.64 -13.60
CA LYS A 113 -3.39 2.07 -14.57
C LYS A 113 -4.04 0.82 -14.00
N LYS A 114 -5.34 0.71 -14.20
CA LYS A 114 -6.11 -0.49 -13.85
C LYS A 114 -5.62 -1.70 -14.66
N LYS A 115 -5.41 -2.84 -14.00
CA LYS A 115 -4.99 -4.07 -14.66
C LYS A 115 -6.19 -4.78 -15.32
N ASP A 116 -5.96 -5.40 -16.46
CA ASP A 116 -6.89 -6.37 -17.04
C ASP A 116 -6.75 -7.71 -16.27
N VAL A 117 -7.42 -7.79 -15.13
CA VAL A 117 -7.37 -8.97 -14.27
C VAL A 117 -8.13 -10.11 -14.93
N ARG A 118 -7.45 -11.25 -15.11
CA ARG A 118 -8.01 -12.46 -15.72
C ARG A 118 -8.02 -13.58 -14.68
N SER A 119 -9.13 -14.30 -14.63
CA SER A 119 -9.32 -15.46 -13.76
C SER A 119 -9.71 -16.68 -14.57
N VAL A 120 -9.32 -17.86 -14.10
CA VAL A 120 -9.79 -19.13 -14.67
C VAL A 120 -11.00 -19.58 -13.86
N ARG A 121 -12.15 -19.75 -14.54
CA ARG A 121 -13.39 -20.27 -13.99
C ARG A 121 -13.89 -21.39 -14.91
N ASP A 122 -14.10 -22.57 -14.35
CA ASP A 122 -14.57 -23.77 -15.09
C ASP A 122 -13.73 -24.05 -16.37
N GLY A 123 -12.40 -23.93 -16.24
CA GLY A 123 -11.45 -24.13 -17.34
C GLY A 123 -11.43 -23.01 -18.40
N LYS A 124 -12.20 -21.92 -18.22
CA LYS A 124 -12.24 -20.78 -19.13
C LYS A 124 -11.62 -19.54 -18.52
N THR A 125 -10.88 -18.78 -19.33
CA THR A 125 -10.36 -17.48 -18.91
C THR A 125 -11.44 -16.42 -19.07
N VAL A 126 -11.75 -15.72 -17.96
CA VAL A 126 -12.70 -14.59 -17.91
C VAL A 126 -11.97 -13.31 -17.48
N ILE A 127 -12.38 -12.16 -18.03
CA ILE A 127 -11.86 -10.86 -17.63
C ILE A 127 -12.77 -10.30 -16.52
N LEU A 128 -12.15 -9.89 -15.41
CA LEU A 128 -12.84 -9.27 -14.29
C LEU A 128 -12.82 -7.75 -14.46
N ARG A 129 -13.92 -7.17 -14.94
CA ARG A 129 -14.00 -5.73 -15.22
C ARG A 129 -14.15 -4.86 -13.98
N ASP A 130 -14.69 -5.43 -12.90
CA ASP A 130 -14.91 -4.80 -11.59
C ASP A 130 -13.79 -5.08 -10.59
N ASP A 131 -12.60 -5.36 -11.06
CA ASP A 131 -11.40 -5.48 -10.23
C ASP A 131 -10.62 -4.16 -10.25
N TYR A 132 -10.25 -3.66 -9.07
CA TYR A 132 -9.56 -2.39 -8.85
C TYR A 132 -8.06 -2.57 -8.56
N THR A 133 -7.49 -3.67 -9.01
CA THR A 133 -6.02 -3.85 -8.97
C THR A 133 -5.36 -3.01 -10.05
N GLY A 134 -4.28 -2.33 -9.70
CA GLY A 134 -3.56 -1.45 -10.62
C GLY A 134 -2.05 -1.67 -10.61
N THR A 135 -1.40 -0.95 -11.51
CA THR A 135 0.06 -0.80 -11.55
C THR A 135 0.39 0.68 -11.52
N VAL A 136 1.39 1.07 -10.71
CA VAL A 136 1.87 2.45 -10.67
C VAL A 136 2.64 2.76 -11.96
N GLU A 137 2.31 3.89 -12.58
CA GLU A 137 2.98 4.37 -13.80
C GLU A 137 3.75 5.67 -13.53
N VAL A 138 3.25 6.52 -12.63
CA VAL A 138 3.83 7.83 -12.34
C VAL A 138 3.89 8.06 -10.84
N VAL A 139 5.01 8.60 -10.38
CA VAL A 139 5.20 9.10 -9.01
C VAL A 139 5.32 10.62 -9.05
N ASN A 140 4.58 11.33 -8.21
CA ASN A 140 4.70 12.78 -8.04
C ASN A 140 5.97 13.11 -7.24
N LEU A 141 7.11 13.07 -7.93
CA LEU A 141 8.42 13.34 -7.33
C LEU A 141 8.51 14.74 -6.68
N PRO A 142 7.96 15.83 -7.27
CA PRO A 142 7.97 17.14 -6.61
C PRO A 142 7.33 17.10 -5.21
N LEU A 143 6.15 16.48 -5.07
CA LEU A 143 5.49 16.35 -3.78
C LEU A 143 6.33 15.50 -2.80
N LEU A 144 6.85 14.37 -3.27
CA LEU A 144 7.67 13.50 -2.44
C LEU A 144 8.94 14.21 -1.95
N THR A 145 9.61 14.94 -2.83
CA THR A 145 10.81 15.72 -2.49
C THR A 145 10.51 16.81 -1.46
N GLN A 146 9.37 17.51 -1.58
CA GLN A 146 8.95 18.52 -0.59
C GLN A 146 8.69 17.91 0.80
N LEU A 147 8.25 16.66 0.86
CA LEU A 147 8.05 15.97 2.13
C LEU A 147 9.38 15.52 2.75
N ILE A 148 10.32 15.04 1.95
CA ILE A 148 11.60 14.50 2.41
C ILE A 148 12.59 15.63 2.77
N ALA A 149 12.64 16.72 2.00
CA ALA A 149 13.63 17.77 2.14
C ALA A 149 13.78 18.36 3.57
N PRO A 150 12.70 18.57 4.35
CA PRO A 150 12.82 19.00 5.75
C PRO A 150 13.15 17.87 6.75
N GLY A 151 13.53 16.68 6.28
CA GLY A 151 13.87 15.53 7.12
C GLY A 151 12.67 14.67 7.55
N ARG A 152 11.52 14.80 6.89
CA ARG A 152 10.35 13.96 7.16
C ARG A 152 10.47 12.60 6.50
N VAL A 153 9.82 11.61 7.13
CA VAL A 153 9.68 10.26 6.59
C VAL A 153 8.25 10.05 6.09
N PRO A 154 8.01 10.05 4.76
CA PRO A 154 6.73 9.68 4.20
C PRO A 154 6.45 8.19 4.45
N VAL A 155 5.27 7.88 5.01
CA VAL A 155 4.75 6.52 5.22
C VAL A 155 3.60 6.31 4.25
N ILE A 156 3.79 5.46 3.25
CA ILE A 156 2.91 5.37 2.08
C ILE A 156 2.15 4.04 2.09
N ALA A 157 0.81 4.15 2.13
CA ALA A 157 -0.08 3.01 1.90
C ALA A 157 -0.21 2.73 0.38
N PRO A 158 -0.26 1.45 -0.04
CA PRO A 158 -0.19 1.05 -1.45
C PRO A 158 -1.55 1.18 -2.15
N LEU A 159 -2.02 2.40 -2.26
CA LEU A 159 -3.16 2.83 -3.05
C LEU A 159 -2.69 3.83 -4.09
N ALA A 160 -3.22 3.79 -5.29
CA ALA A 160 -2.93 4.75 -6.35
C ALA A 160 -4.23 5.34 -6.91
N LEU A 161 -4.10 6.44 -7.65
CA LEU A 161 -5.21 7.03 -8.39
C LEU A 161 -5.08 6.64 -9.87
N SER A 162 -6.17 6.17 -10.48
CA SER A 162 -6.17 5.91 -11.92
C SER A 162 -6.24 7.21 -12.72
N THR A 163 -6.04 7.11 -14.04
CA THR A 163 -6.24 8.24 -14.97
C THR A 163 -7.68 8.75 -14.96
N GLU A 164 -8.63 7.88 -14.64
CA GLU A 164 -10.06 8.20 -14.50
C GLU A 164 -10.43 8.68 -13.09
N ASN A 165 -9.44 8.90 -12.22
CA ASN A 165 -9.59 9.31 -10.82
C ASN A 165 -10.29 8.26 -9.92
N GLU A 166 -10.20 6.99 -10.25
CA GLU A 166 -10.63 5.90 -9.39
C GLU A 166 -9.46 5.42 -8.49
N ALA A 167 -9.77 5.04 -7.26
CA ALA A 167 -8.77 4.43 -6.39
C ALA A 167 -8.43 3.01 -6.86
N LEU A 168 -7.14 2.67 -6.79
CA LEU A 168 -6.60 1.37 -7.16
C LEU A 168 -5.81 0.77 -5.99
N ASN A 169 -5.92 -0.54 -5.79
CA ASN A 169 -4.99 -1.32 -4.99
C ASN A 169 -3.75 -1.63 -5.84
N VAL A 170 -2.58 -1.24 -5.39
CA VAL A 170 -1.31 -1.46 -6.09
C VAL A 170 -0.35 -2.26 -5.23
N ASP A 171 0.61 -2.91 -5.86
CA ASP A 171 1.69 -3.59 -5.15
C ASP A 171 2.60 -2.55 -4.48
N GLY A 172 3.07 -2.86 -3.28
CA GLY A 172 4.02 -2.01 -2.56
C GLY A 172 5.48 -2.23 -2.96
N ASP A 173 5.75 -3.21 -3.83
CA ASP A 173 7.10 -3.52 -4.31
C ASP A 173 7.52 -2.67 -5.49
#